data_bd82566ffb4e6f66e15ae8731bc0841b
#
_entry.id   bd82566ffb4e6f66e15ae8731bc0841b
#
_cell.length_a   1.000
_cell.length_b   1.000
_cell.length_c   1.000
_cell.angle_alpha   90.00
_cell.angle_beta   90.00
_cell.angle_gamma   90.00
#
_symmetry.space_group_name_H-M   'P 1'
#
loop_
_entity.id
_entity.type
_entity.pdbx_description
1 polymer ?
#
loop_
_entity_poly.entity_id
_entity_poly.type
_entity_poly.pdbx_seq_one_letter_code
_entity_poly.pdbx_strand_id
1 'polypeptide(L)'
;MELGKPHELPKTGKNLARGTDGSGGRGDSKKQMPACNRQDRIDHPTGNGADLLRVFYGKEGRLPMNVLHSITFHDEKHTDKDLATQWNMIHWKDVRAHVNRLQTRIAKAVRERKWHLVKRLQYLLTHSHHAKQLAVRVVTQKRGKRTPGVDGELWITASDKMQAVSRLTDKQYSARPLKRIFIPKPGTDTKRPLSIPTMIDRAMQALYALALQPIAETMADKRSFGFRLFRSAQDASVYAFTCLARKYSPEWVLEGDIKGCFDNISHEWLKNNVLIDRTILTQFLKAGFVYDQKLYPTDLGTPQGGVISPLLANLTLDGIESLLAQRYPKKKVYFIRYADDFLVTAPIKEMAEEIREVIREFLTVRGLELSEKKTVITHIADGFDFLGWNFRKYQGTLLIKPSRKSIGRITERIRNILHKAAAWTQDELIAALNTVVVGWANYHRHIVAADTFGKLDSILWNMLWKWAKRRHPEKGHQWIAKRYWHTEGTRNWVFKTGINRLKQFSDTKIRRHSQVRLDANPFLDRDYFLGRMNASRVLTPESQTKLSFFSYGRPVTGL
;
A
#
# COMPACT_ATOMS: atom_id res chain seq x y z
N MET A 1 31.49 -47.82 39.91
CA MET A 1 32.87 -47.41 40.23
C MET A 1 32.90 -45.91 39.95
N GLU A 2 32.67 -45.19 40.97
CA GLU A 2 33.50 -44.23 41.73
C GLU A 2 33.73 -42.95 40.95
N LEU A 3 33.06 -41.89 41.31
CA LEU A 3 33.18 -40.91 42.40
C LEU A 3 34.42 -40.02 42.29
N GLY A 4 34.20 -38.71 42.25
CA GLY A 4 35.18 -37.67 42.47
C GLY A 4 34.63 -36.27 42.30
N LYS A 5 34.04 -35.71 43.34
CA LYS A 5 33.77 -34.29 43.61
C LYS A 5 34.93 -33.70 44.44
N PRO A 6 34.85 -32.40 44.85
CA PRO A 6 35.05 -31.09 44.22
C PRO A 6 36.19 -30.31 44.87
N HIS A 7 36.54 -29.08 44.40
CA HIS A 7 37.31 -28.16 45.25
C HIS A 7 36.81 -26.69 45.13
N GLU A 8 36.70 -26.13 46.33
CA GLU A 8 36.15 -24.80 46.64
C GLU A 8 37.16 -23.66 46.46
N LEU A 9 36.56 -22.46 46.52
CA LEU A 9 37.11 -21.11 46.59
C LEU A 9 38.23 -20.86 47.62
N PRO A 10 38.93 -19.67 47.58
CA PRO A 10 38.77 -18.79 48.72
C PRO A 10 38.50 -17.31 48.42
N LYS A 11 37.75 -16.73 49.38
CA LYS A 11 37.53 -15.32 49.64
C LYS A 11 38.75 -14.73 50.40
N THR A 12 38.80 -13.41 50.39
CA THR A 12 39.21 -12.39 51.41
C THR A 12 39.91 -11.24 50.70
N GLY A 13 39.81 -9.98 51.12
CA GLY A 13 39.20 -9.27 52.23
C GLY A 13 39.61 -7.81 52.19
N LYS A 14 38.80 -7.03 52.77
CA LYS A 14 38.79 -5.65 53.25
C LYS A 14 40.13 -4.92 53.47
N ASN A 15 40.20 -3.58 53.23
CA ASN A 15 40.16 -2.47 54.24
C ASN A 15 40.54 -1.14 53.58
N LEU A 16 39.74 -0.05 53.73
CA LEU A 16 39.73 1.05 54.69
C LEU A 16 40.97 1.98 54.72
N ALA A 17 40.78 3.26 54.36
CA ALA A 17 40.92 4.47 55.18
C ALA A 17 40.93 5.74 54.32
N ARG A 18 40.02 6.68 54.55
CA ARG A 18 40.02 7.96 55.28
C ARG A 18 41.07 9.01 54.92
N GLY A 19 40.54 10.24 54.67
CA GLY A 19 41.17 11.54 54.92
C GLY A 19 40.96 12.49 53.77
N THR A 20 40.14 13.41 53.86
CA THR A 20 39.86 14.73 54.45
C THR A 20 40.16 15.88 53.51
N ASP A 21 39.15 16.72 53.36
CA ASP A 21 39.08 18.17 53.23
C ASP A 21 39.68 18.93 52.06
N GLY A 22 38.85 19.81 51.48
CA GLY A 22 39.31 21.03 50.82
C GLY A 22 38.35 21.60 49.78
N SER A 23 37.29 22.23 50.24
CA SER A 23 36.63 23.47 49.74
C SER A 23 36.91 23.97 48.31
N GLY A 24 35.85 24.28 47.59
CA GLY A 24 35.87 25.43 46.69
C GLY A 24 35.09 25.25 45.39
N GLY A 25 33.84 25.52 45.37
CA GLY A 25 33.15 26.55 44.65
C GLY A 25 32.86 26.37 43.16
N ARG A 26 31.56 26.33 42.88
CA ARG A 26 30.83 26.90 41.72
C ARG A 26 30.81 26.17 40.39
N GLY A 27 29.59 25.86 40.01
CA GLY A 27 29.09 26.17 38.68
C GLY A 27 28.42 25.01 37.94
N ASP A 28 27.21 24.76 38.33
CA ASP A 28 26.09 24.28 37.50
C ASP A 28 26.29 24.16 36.01
N SER A 29 25.94 23.02 35.48
CA SER A 29 24.72 22.92 34.68
C SER A 29 24.55 21.51 34.14
N LYS A 30 23.77 20.72 34.85
CA LYS A 30 23.10 19.55 34.33
C LYS A 30 22.05 20.03 33.32
N LYS A 31 22.30 19.93 32.02
CA LYS A 31 21.23 19.97 31.02
C LYS A 31 20.56 18.61 30.96
N GLN A 32 19.53 18.44 31.75
CA GLN A 32 18.48 17.48 31.53
C GLN A 32 17.78 17.82 30.21
N MET A 33 17.71 16.86 29.28
CA MET A 33 16.78 16.97 28.17
C MET A 33 15.34 16.85 28.71
N PRO A 34 14.43 17.74 28.33
CA PRO A 34 13.05 17.65 28.78
C PRO A 34 12.33 16.53 28.05
N ALA A 35 11.61 15.74 28.82
CA ALA A 35 10.57 14.84 28.32
C ALA A 35 9.58 15.63 27.49
N CYS A 36 9.28 15.13 26.29
CA CYS A 36 8.29 15.69 25.37
C CYS A 36 6.89 15.36 25.89
N ASN A 37 6.39 16.17 26.81
CA ASN A 37 4.99 16.21 27.23
C ASN A 37 4.56 17.68 27.17
N ARG A 38 4.17 18.11 25.98
CA ARG A 38 3.33 19.30 25.80
C ARG A 38 2.25 18.98 24.79
N GLN A 39 1.06 18.83 25.32
CA GLN A 39 -0.19 19.03 24.63
C GLN A 39 -0.27 20.52 24.25
N ASP A 40 0.28 20.89 23.11
CA ASP A 40 -0.02 22.19 22.53
C ASP A 40 -1.45 22.10 21.92
N ARG A 41 -2.41 22.59 22.69
CA ARG A 41 -3.73 22.94 22.17
C ARG A 41 -3.51 23.95 21.05
N ILE A 42 -3.82 23.54 19.85
CA ILE A 42 -3.84 24.41 18.67
C ILE A 42 -5.17 25.16 18.71
N ASP A 43 -5.15 26.39 19.21
CA ASP A 43 -6.26 27.32 19.07
C ASP A 43 -6.43 27.66 17.59
N HIS A 44 -7.60 27.40 17.06
CA HIS A 44 -7.98 27.81 15.73
C HIS A 44 -8.44 29.28 15.73
N PRO A 45 -7.91 30.15 14.87
CA PRO A 45 -8.51 31.44 14.67
C PRO A 45 -9.82 31.26 13.87
N THR A 46 -10.93 31.52 14.51
CA THR A 46 -12.23 31.78 13.85
C THR A 46 -12.17 33.16 13.20
N GLY A 47 -11.73 33.20 11.96
CA GLY A 47 -11.70 34.44 11.17
C GLY A 47 -12.11 34.17 9.74
N ASN A 48 -13.01 34.98 9.20
CA ASN A 48 -13.45 34.91 7.81
C ASN A 48 -12.28 35.00 6.84
N GLY A 49 -12.30 34.18 5.78
CA GLY A 49 -11.20 34.04 4.81
C GLY A 49 -10.76 35.35 4.09
N ALA A 50 -11.47 36.46 4.27
CA ALA A 50 -11.09 37.77 3.77
C ALA A 50 -9.99 38.47 4.61
N ASP A 51 -9.91 38.18 5.91
CA ASP A 51 -8.89 38.76 6.80
C ASP A 51 -7.54 38.09 6.70
N LEU A 52 -7.48 36.81 6.30
CA LEU A 52 -6.23 36.10 6.08
C LEU A 52 -5.44 36.61 4.87
N LEU A 53 -6.11 37.23 3.89
CA LEU A 53 -5.45 37.84 2.74
C LEU A 53 -4.77 39.17 3.10
N ARG A 54 -5.26 39.91 4.09
CA ARG A 54 -4.68 41.19 4.52
C ARG A 54 -3.38 41.04 5.33
N VAL A 55 -3.17 39.93 6.01
CA VAL A 55 -1.94 39.68 6.79
C VAL A 55 -0.76 39.31 5.88
N PHE A 56 -1.02 38.96 4.61
CA PHE A 56 0.02 38.48 3.67
C PHE A 56 0.57 39.58 2.74
N TYR A 57 -0.02 40.77 2.70
CA TYR A 57 0.45 41.87 1.87
C TYR A 57 0.92 43.01 2.78
N GLY A 58 2.14 42.91 3.31
CA GLY A 58 2.87 44.05 3.81
C GLY A 58 3.08 45.03 2.67
N LYS A 59 2.94 46.31 2.97
CA LYS A 59 3.21 47.41 2.05
C LYS A 59 4.59 47.26 1.44
N GLU A 60 4.65 47.39 0.10
CA GLU A 60 5.86 47.39 -0.74
C GLU A 60 6.35 46.04 -1.27
N GLY A 61 6.06 45.83 -2.56
CA GLY A 61 6.65 44.75 -3.35
C GLY A 61 5.87 44.42 -4.61
N ARG A 62 6.18 45.10 -5.71
CA ARG A 62 5.69 44.74 -7.04
C ARG A 62 6.10 43.33 -7.39
N LEU A 63 5.13 42.43 -7.52
CA LEU A 63 5.34 41.08 -8.10
C LEU A 63 5.27 41.19 -9.62
N PRO A 64 6.08 40.41 -10.36
CA PRO A 64 6.06 40.40 -11.82
C PRO A 64 4.71 39.86 -12.33
N MET A 65 4.18 40.51 -13.35
CA MET A 65 2.83 40.44 -13.90
C MET A 65 2.53 39.20 -14.75
N ASN A 66 2.93 37.99 -14.33
CA ASN A 66 2.65 36.74 -15.04
C ASN A 66 1.92 35.67 -14.22
N VAL A 67 1.20 36.06 -13.16
CA VAL A 67 0.46 35.11 -12.29
C VAL A 67 -1.06 35.35 -12.26
N LEU A 68 -1.55 36.34 -12.98
CA LEU A 68 -2.98 36.70 -12.99
C LEU A 68 -3.66 36.27 -14.30
N HIS A 69 -3.82 34.96 -14.50
CA HIS A 69 -4.99 34.41 -15.15
C HIS A 69 -5.75 33.54 -14.15
N SER A 70 -6.13 34.12 -13.02
CA SER A 70 -7.30 33.67 -12.29
C SER A 70 -8.51 34.15 -13.05
N ILE A 71 -9.04 33.35 -13.94
CA ILE A 71 -10.36 33.58 -14.52
C ILE A 71 -11.34 33.61 -13.34
N THR A 72 -11.78 34.79 -12.96
CA THR A 72 -12.99 34.97 -12.16
C THR A 72 -14.14 34.43 -13.01
N PHE A 73 -14.61 33.24 -12.67
CA PHE A 73 -15.83 32.71 -13.28
C PHE A 73 -17.00 33.57 -12.80
N HIS A 74 -17.44 34.48 -13.64
CA HIS A 74 -18.81 34.96 -13.61
C HIS A 74 -19.72 33.76 -13.92
N ASP A 75 -20.87 33.72 -13.31
CA ASP A 75 -21.90 32.68 -13.42
C ASP A 75 -22.55 32.67 -14.83
N GLU A 76 -21.73 32.56 -15.87
CA GLU A 76 -22.20 32.24 -17.20
C GLU A 76 -22.53 30.75 -17.24
N LYS A 77 -23.76 30.40 -17.55
CA LYS A 77 -24.23 29.02 -17.78
C LYS A 77 -23.44 28.43 -18.95
N HIS A 78 -22.26 27.85 -18.68
CA HIS A 78 -21.50 27.11 -19.68
C HIS A 78 -22.36 25.99 -20.25
N THR A 79 -22.42 25.89 -21.56
CA THR A 79 -23.11 24.76 -22.20
C THR A 79 -22.33 23.46 -21.98
N ASP A 80 -23.01 22.33 -22.08
CA ASP A 80 -22.34 21.02 -21.97
C ASP A 80 -21.22 20.84 -23.01
N LYS A 81 -21.35 21.45 -24.17
CA LYS A 81 -20.33 21.51 -25.21
C LYS A 81 -19.07 22.25 -24.75
N ASP A 82 -19.26 23.41 -24.07
CA ASP A 82 -18.13 24.22 -23.59
C ASP A 82 -17.38 23.49 -22.49
N LEU A 83 -18.08 22.89 -21.54
CA LEU A 83 -17.48 22.08 -20.47
C LEU A 83 -16.73 20.86 -21.03
N ALA A 84 -17.29 20.17 -22.01
CA ALA A 84 -16.63 19.05 -22.67
C ALA A 84 -15.36 19.50 -23.41
N THR A 85 -15.41 20.62 -24.10
CA THR A 85 -14.26 21.22 -24.79
C THR A 85 -13.17 21.60 -23.80
N GLN A 86 -13.50 22.27 -22.70
CA GLN A 86 -12.56 22.62 -21.64
C GLN A 86 -11.86 21.38 -21.08
N TRP A 87 -12.60 20.29 -20.77
CA TRP A 87 -12.01 19.05 -20.27
C TRP A 87 -11.05 18.41 -21.27
N ASN A 88 -11.40 18.39 -22.56
CA ASN A 88 -10.59 17.76 -23.61
C ASN A 88 -9.32 18.59 -23.92
N MET A 89 -9.38 19.91 -23.76
CA MET A 89 -8.24 20.81 -23.95
C MET A 89 -7.26 20.82 -22.78
N ILE A 90 -7.54 20.15 -21.64
CA ILE A 90 -6.64 20.14 -20.50
C ILE A 90 -5.29 19.56 -20.86
N HIS A 91 -4.22 20.35 -20.73
CA HIS A 91 -2.85 19.91 -20.91
C HIS A 91 -2.35 19.20 -19.65
N TRP A 92 -2.60 17.90 -19.58
CA TRP A 92 -2.36 17.07 -18.39
C TRP A 92 -0.91 17.01 -17.92
N LYS A 93 0.05 17.33 -18.77
CA LYS A 93 1.47 17.43 -18.40
C LYS A 93 1.68 18.59 -17.44
N ASP A 94 1.06 19.74 -17.70
CA ASP A 94 1.20 20.95 -16.90
C ASP A 94 0.43 20.85 -15.60
N VAL A 95 -0.79 20.29 -15.64
CA VAL A 95 -1.57 19.96 -14.44
C VAL A 95 -0.73 19.13 -13.47
N ARG A 96 -0.10 18.08 -13.97
CA ARG A 96 0.78 17.24 -13.15
C ARG A 96 2.03 17.95 -12.65
N ALA A 97 2.66 18.74 -13.51
CA ALA A 97 3.86 19.49 -13.15
C ALA A 97 3.56 20.48 -12.02
N HIS A 98 2.39 21.15 -12.07
CA HIS A 98 1.95 22.07 -11.02
C HIS A 98 1.73 21.35 -9.68
N VAL A 99 0.93 20.28 -9.68
CA VAL A 99 0.66 19.48 -8.46
C VAL A 99 1.95 18.91 -7.89
N ASN A 100 2.81 18.33 -8.72
CA ASN A 100 4.10 17.77 -8.29
C ASN A 100 5.01 18.82 -7.64
N ARG A 101 5.04 20.07 -8.16
CA ARG A 101 5.82 21.16 -7.54
C ARG A 101 5.36 21.43 -6.11
N LEU A 102 4.04 21.50 -5.89
CA LEU A 102 3.47 21.69 -4.55
C LEU A 102 3.78 20.51 -3.63
N GLN A 103 3.60 19.29 -4.12
CA GLN A 103 3.92 18.06 -3.36
C GLN A 103 5.40 17.98 -2.98
N THR A 104 6.31 18.33 -3.88
CA THR A 104 7.75 18.40 -3.58
C THR A 104 8.06 19.45 -2.50
N ARG A 105 7.41 20.61 -2.56
CA ARG A 105 7.55 21.66 -1.53
C ARG A 105 7.01 21.19 -0.17
N ILE A 106 5.87 20.49 -0.15
CA ILE A 106 5.33 19.89 1.08
C ILE A 106 6.34 18.88 1.66
N ALA A 107 6.86 17.94 0.85
CA ALA A 107 7.82 16.95 1.31
C ALA A 107 9.12 17.59 1.88
N LYS A 108 9.62 18.67 1.24
CA LYS A 108 10.77 19.44 1.74
C LYS A 108 10.44 20.10 3.09
N ALA A 109 9.28 20.76 3.20
CA ALA A 109 8.86 21.42 4.42
C ALA A 109 8.66 20.44 5.59
N VAL A 110 8.13 19.23 5.33
CA VAL A 110 8.03 18.14 6.32
C VAL A 110 9.41 17.70 6.80
N ARG A 111 10.36 17.47 5.90
CA ARG A 111 11.74 17.08 6.24
C ARG A 111 12.42 18.13 7.11
N GLU A 112 12.14 19.41 6.85
CA GLU A 112 12.65 20.55 7.61
C GLU A 112 11.81 20.87 8.87
N ARG A 113 10.75 20.09 9.17
CA ARG A 113 9.82 20.29 10.28
C ARG A 113 9.13 21.66 10.30
N LYS A 114 8.96 22.30 9.14
CA LYS A 114 8.29 23.60 8.96
C LYS A 114 6.77 23.43 8.87
N TRP A 115 6.13 23.07 9.98
CA TRP A 115 4.73 22.63 10.00
C TRP A 115 3.73 23.70 9.54
N HIS A 116 3.95 24.98 9.86
CA HIS A 116 3.11 26.08 9.35
C HIS A 116 3.16 26.16 7.82
N LEU A 117 4.35 26.01 7.23
CA LEU A 117 4.51 25.98 5.77
C LEU A 117 3.83 24.76 5.16
N VAL A 118 3.89 23.59 5.83
CA VAL A 118 3.18 22.38 5.39
C VAL A 118 1.69 22.63 5.31
N LYS A 119 1.04 23.17 6.35
CA LYS A 119 -0.39 23.49 6.37
C LYS A 119 -0.77 24.45 5.26
N ARG A 120 0.01 25.53 5.08
CA ARG A 120 -0.21 26.52 4.01
C ARG A 120 -0.12 25.89 2.62
N LEU A 121 0.88 25.02 2.38
CA LEU A 121 1.04 24.35 1.09
C LEU A 121 -0.05 23.30 0.84
N GLN A 122 -0.55 22.62 1.88
CA GLN A 122 -1.71 21.75 1.76
C GLN A 122 -2.95 22.52 1.34
N TYR A 123 -3.21 23.67 1.98
CA TYR A 123 -4.31 24.56 1.60
C TYR A 123 -4.20 25.01 0.14
N LEU A 124 -3.03 25.51 -0.29
CA LEU A 124 -2.81 25.91 -1.68
C LEU A 124 -3.03 24.74 -2.66
N LEU A 125 -2.67 23.53 -2.29
CA LEU A 125 -2.85 22.36 -3.14
C LEU A 125 -4.34 21.99 -3.25
N THR A 126 -5.06 21.89 -2.13
CA THR A 126 -6.48 21.47 -2.12
C THR A 126 -7.39 22.50 -2.78
N HIS A 127 -7.00 23.79 -2.81
CA HIS A 127 -7.72 24.85 -3.51
C HIS A 127 -7.28 25.06 -4.96
N SER A 128 -6.20 24.41 -5.39
CA SER A 128 -5.70 24.54 -6.77
C SER A 128 -6.64 23.89 -7.78
N HIS A 129 -7.03 24.64 -8.82
CA HIS A 129 -7.82 24.12 -9.93
C HIS A 129 -7.17 22.88 -10.59
N HIS A 130 -5.86 22.91 -10.79
CA HIS A 130 -5.12 21.76 -11.33
C HIS A 130 -5.20 20.50 -10.44
N ALA A 131 -5.20 20.67 -9.11
CA ALA A 131 -5.34 19.53 -8.20
C ALA A 131 -6.76 18.96 -8.23
N LYS A 132 -7.78 19.82 -8.33
CA LYS A 132 -9.18 19.39 -8.51
C LYS A 132 -9.38 18.63 -9.82
N GLN A 133 -8.84 19.13 -10.95
CA GLN A 133 -8.83 18.41 -12.23
C GLN A 133 -8.17 17.05 -12.11
N LEU A 134 -7.00 16.99 -11.44
CA LEU A 134 -6.28 15.71 -11.25
C LEU A 134 -7.05 14.73 -10.37
N ALA A 135 -7.72 15.21 -9.32
CA ALA A 135 -8.55 14.39 -8.43
C ALA A 135 -9.73 13.76 -9.19
N VAL A 136 -10.46 14.54 -9.99
CA VAL A 136 -11.54 14.06 -10.86
C VAL A 136 -11.01 13.01 -11.85
N ARG A 137 -9.87 13.29 -12.50
CA ARG A 137 -9.24 12.34 -13.42
C ARG A 137 -8.89 11.02 -12.75
N VAL A 138 -8.30 11.06 -11.55
CA VAL A 138 -7.90 9.86 -10.80
C VAL A 138 -9.11 8.95 -10.55
N VAL A 139 -10.24 9.48 -10.10
CA VAL A 139 -11.40 8.65 -9.76
C VAL A 139 -12.12 8.12 -11.00
N THR A 140 -12.12 8.88 -12.09
CA THR A 140 -12.73 8.45 -13.37
C THR A 140 -11.88 7.48 -14.19
N GLN A 141 -10.62 7.25 -13.81
CA GLN A 141 -9.73 6.28 -14.45
C GLN A 141 -9.59 4.97 -13.67
N LYS A 142 -10.06 4.89 -12.42
CA LYS A 142 -10.00 3.67 -11.61
C LYS A 142 -11.02 2.60 -12.05
N ARG A 143 -10.78 1.35 -11.69
CA ARG A 143 -11.70 0.23 -12.00
C ARG A 143 -13.12 0.46 -11.50
N GLY A 144 -13.29 1.08 -10.33
CA GLY A 144 -14.59 1.43 -9.73
C GLY A 144 -15.34 2.61 -10.38
N LYS A 145 -14.84 3.16 -11.49
CA LYS A 145 -15.45 4.33 -12.17
C LYS A 145 -16.91 4.12 -12.63
N ARG A 146 -17.32 2.87 -12.82
CA ARG A 146 -18.68 2.47 -13.25
C ARG A 146 -19.55 1.98 -12.09
N THR A 147 -19.09 2.12 -10.84
CA THR A 147 -19.84 1.69 -9.67
C THR A 147 -20.32 2.94 -8.93
N PRO A 148 -21.62 3.26 -8.95
CA PRO A 148 -22.14 4.45 -8.28
C PRO A 148 -22.16 4.29 -6.76
N GLY A 149 -22.18 5.42 -6.04
CA GLY A 149 -22.46 5.49 -4.62
C GLY A 149 -23.96 5.30 -4.31
N VAL A 150 -24.40 5.86 -3.19
CA VAL A 150 -25.83 5.86 -2.78
C VAL A 150 -26.69 6.76 -3.66
N ASP A 151 -26.05 7.76 -4.29
CA ASP A 151 -26.70 8.76 -5.16
C ASP A 151 -26.92 8.30 -6.60
N GLY A 152 -26.37 7.16 -6.99
CA GLY A 152 -26.45 6.66 -8.37
C GLY A 152 -25.58 7.44 -9.37
N GLU A 153 -24.90 8.51 -8.96
CA GLU A 153 -24.17 9.42 -9.86
C GLU A 153 -22.91 8.76 -10.43
N LEU A 154 -22.69 8.95 -11.74
CA LEU A 154 -21.48 8.56 -12.46
C LEU A 154 -21.00 9.70 -13.36
N TRP A 155 -19.68 9.86 -13.50
CA TRP A 155 -19.06 10.86 -14.38
C TRP A 155 -18.50 10.18 -15.64
N ILE A 156 -19.34 10.06 -16.66
CA ILE A 156 -19.02 9.33 -17.89
C ILE A 156 -18.47 10.29 -18.94
N THR A 157 -19.19 11.38 -19.21
CA THR A 157 -18.86 12.36 -20.24
C THR A 157 -17.74 13.32 -19.83
N ALA A 158 -17.20 14.05 -20.77
CA ALA A 158 -16.22 15.10 -20.52
C ALA A 158 -16.85 16.30 -19.78
N SER A 159 -18.12 16.60 -20.08
CA SER A 159 -18.91 17.63 -19.40
C SER A 159 -19.10 17.29 -17.92
N ASP A 160 -19.55 16.05 -17.57
CA ASP A 160 -19.70 15.62 -16.18
C ASP A 160 -18.41 15.82 -15.37
N LYS A 161 -17.27 15.49 -15.99
CA LYS A 161 -15.96 15.59 -15.32
C LYS A 161 -15.56 17.04 -15.09
N MET A 162 -15.82 17.94 -16.04
CA MET A 162 -15.50 19.35 -15.88
C MET A 162 -16.42 20.02 -14.87
N GLN A 163 -17.71 19.71 -14.91
CA GLN A 163 -18.67 20.16 -13.90
C GLN A 163 -18.29 19.68 -12.49
N ALA A 164 -17.80 18.43 -12.36
CA ALA A 164 -17.32 17.91 -11.09
C ALA A 164 -16.13 18.70 -10.51
N VAL A 165 -15.25 19.27 -11.37
CA VAL A 165 -14.12 20.09 -10.91
C VAL A 165 -14.61 21.34 -10.17
N SER A 166 -15.64 22.02 -10.66
CA SER A 166 -16.21 23.21 -10.01
C SER A 166 -16.93 22.87 -8.69
N ARG A 167 -17.53 21.67 -8.61
CA ARG A 167 -18.21 21.16 -7.39
C ARG A 167 -17.25 20.76 -6.27
N LEU A 168 -15.94 20.56 -6.53
CA LEU A 168 -14.96 20.23 -5.51
C LEU A 168 -14.60 21.47 -4.68
N THR A 169 -15.33 21.69 -3.61
CA THR A 169 -15.10 22.76 -2.63
C THR A 169 -15.24 22.20 -1.22
N ASP A 170 -14.50 22.76 -0.29
CA ASP A 170 -14.61 22.48 1.15
C ASP A 170 -15.72 23.32 1.82
N LYS A 171 -16.14 24.42 1.16
CA LYS A 171 -17.24 25.25 1.63
C LYS A 171 -18.53 24.44 1.60
N GLN A 172 -19.18 24.31 2.76
CA GLN A 172 -20.43 23.56 2.95
C GLN A 172 -20.36 22.09 2.50
N TYR A 173 -19.13 21.51 2.39
CA TYR A 173 -18.98 20.11 2.06
C TYR A 173 -19.53 19.23 3.18
N SER A 174 -20.44 18.32 2.81
CA SER A 174 -20.95 17.27 3.67
C SER A 174 -20.81 15.93 2.95
N ALA A 175 -20.06 15.00 3.57
CA ALA A 175 -19.90 13.67 3.01
C ALA A 175 -21.20 12.88 3.07
N ARG A 176 -21.55 12.24 1.96
CA ARG A 176 -22.74 11.38 1.89
C ARG A 176 -22.45 9.98 2.47
N PRO A 177 -23.45 9.28 3.00
CA PRO A 177 -23.30 7.89 3.45
C PRO A 177 -22.73 7.01 2.34
N LEU A 178 -21.92 6.02 2.72
CA LEU A 178 -21.33 5.08 1.79
C LEU A 178 -22.30 3.93 1.47
N LYS A 179 -22.31 3.44 0.24
CA LYS A 179 -23.05 2.23 -0.13
C LYS A 179 -22.28 1.01 0.34
N ARG A 180 -22.82 0.24 1.30
CA ARG A 180 -22.19 -0.99 1.81
C ARG A 180 -22.58 -2.20 0.97
N ILE A 181 -21.56 -2.96 0.54
CA ILE A 181 -21.73 -4.28 -0.07
C ILE A 181 -20.79 -5.28 0.59
N PHE A 182 -21.11 -6.57 0.50
CA PHE A 182 -20.30 -7.64 1.06
C PHE A 182 -19.73 -8.51 -0.05
N ILE A 183 -18.40 -8.67 -0.06
CA ILE A 183 -17.69 -9.49 -1.05
C ILE A 183 -17.18 -10.76 -0.35
N PRO A 184 -17.42 -11.97 -0.90
CA PRO A 184 -16.88 -13.21 -0.35
C PRO A 184 -15.35 -13.16 -0.25
N LYS A 185 -14.78 -13.59 0.87
CA LYS A 185 -13.33 -13.80 0.99
C LYS A 185 -12.98 -15.12 0.34
N PRO A 186 -11.98 -15.16 -0.55
CA PRO A 186 -11.56 -16.42 -1.19
C PRO A 186 -11.15 -17.49 -0.17
N GLY A 187 -11.76 -18.69 -0.25
CA GLY A 187 -11.42 -19.83 0.61
C GLY A 187 -11.96 -19.77 2.04
N THR A 188 -12.97 -18.92 2.29
CA THR A 188 -13.68 -18.85 3.58
C THR A 188 -15.14 -18.49 3.37
N ASP A 189 -16.00 -18.86 4.30
CA ASP A 189 -17.42 -18.47 4.30
C ASP A 189 -17.66 -17.02 4.76
N THR A 190 -16.60 -16.34 5.18
CA THR A 190 -16.69 -14.97 5.64
C THR A 190 -16.73 -13.97 4.50
N LYS A 191 -17.47 -12.88 4.68
CA LYS A 191 -17.58 -11.79 3.72
C LYS A 191 -16.76 -10.58 4.19
N ARG A 192 -16.20 -9.84 3.24
CA ARG A 192 -15.51 -8.57 3.48
C ARG A 192 -16.49 -7.42 3.21
N PRO A 193 -16.73 -6.52 4.17
CA PRO A 193 -17.50 -5.31 3.91
C PRO A 193 -16.70 -4.37 2.99
N LEU A 194 -17.33 -3.90 1.92
CA LEU A 194 -16.79 -2.86 1.04
C LEU A 194 -17.74 -1.68 1.07
N SER A 195 -17.22 -0.51 1.36
CA SER A 195 -17.98 0.74 1.44
C SER A 195 -17.63 1.61 0.23
N ILE A 196 -18.65 1.96 -0.55
CA ILE A 196 -18.50 2.66 -1.83
C ILE A 196 -18.96 4.11 -1.63
N PRO A 197 -18.03 5.10 -1.60
CA PRO A 197 -18.39 6.52 -1.52
C PRO A 197 -19.01 7.00 -2.83
N THR A 198 -19.74 8.12 -2.80
CA THR A 198 -20.21 8.82 -3.99
C THR A 198 -19.03 9.30 -4.86
N MET A 199 -19.29 9.67 -6.10
CA MET A 199 -18.21 10.14 -6.99
C MET A 199 -17.58 11.44 -6.47
N ILE A 200 -18.38 12.34 -5.90
CA ILE A 200 -17.88 13.59 -5.30
C ILE A 200 -17.01 13.30 -4.07
N ASP A 201 -17.43 12.40 -3.19
CA ASP A 201 -16.66 12.04 -2.01
C ASP A 201 -15.34 11.35 -2.37
N ARG A 202 -15.34 10.48 -3.39
CA ARG A 202 -14.10 9.88 -3.92
C ARG A 202 -13.13 10.95 -4.43
N ALA A 203 -13.65 11.97 -5.13
CA ALA A 203 -12.82 13.03 -5.66
C ALA A 203 -12.31 13.97 -4.56
N MET A 204 -13.13 14.29 -3.56
CA MET A 204 -12.70 15.02 -2.36
C MET A 204 -11.61 14.22 -1.61
N GLN A 205 -11.82 12.95 -1.36
CA GLN A 205 -10.80 12.07 -0.76
C GLN A 205 -9.51 12.03 -1.60
N ALA A 206 -9.62 11.98 -2.94
CA ALA A 206 -8.46 12.00 -3.83
C ALA A 206 -7.72 13.34 -3.76
N LEU A 207 -8.43 14.45 -3.69
CA LEU A 207 -7.86 15.80 -3.58
C LEU A 207 -7.06 15.97 -2.28
N TYR A 208 -7.65 15.58 -1.15
CA TYR A 208 -6.97 15.62 0.14
C TYR A 208 -5.84 14.58 0.27
N ALA A 209 -5.97 13.43 -0.38
CA ALA A 209 -4.89 12.46 -0.47
C ALA A 209 -3.68 13.01 -1.24
N LEU A 210 -3.85 13.83 -2.28
CA LEU A 210 -2.75 14.49 -2.98
C LEU A 210 -1.93 15.39 -2.05
N ALA A 211 -2.58 16.06 -1.09
CA ALA A 211 -1.92 16.94 -0.13
C ALA A 211 -1.29 16.19 1.06
N LEU A 212 -1.91 15.09 1.49
CA LEU A 212 -1.46 14.28 2.63
C LEU A 212 -0.31 13.32 2.27
N GLN A 213 -0.28 12.81 1.04
CA GLN A 213 0.66 11.80 0.59
C GLN A 213 2.14 12.19 0.71
N PRO A 214 2.58 13.43 0.37
CA PRO A 214 3.97 13.84 0.59
C PRO A 214 4.40 13.81 2.05
N ILE A 215 3.47 14.09 2.97
CA ILE A 215 3.69 14.03 4.42
C ILE A 215 3.89 12.58 4.84
N ALA A 216 2.93 11.72 4.49
CA ALA A 216 2.98 10.31 4.80
C ALA A 216 4.26 9.63 4.26
N GLU A 217 4.64 9.89 3.00
CA GLU A 217 5.86 9.31 2.41
C GLU A 217 7.15 9.81 3.07
N THR A 218 7.15 11.03 3.61
CA THR A 218 8.33 11.61 4.27
C THR A 218 8.50 11.09 5.70
N MET A 219 7.39 10.79 6.39
CA MET A 219 7.37 10.33 7.78
C MET A 219 7.29 8.81 7.92
N ALA A 220 6.98 8.09 6.84
CA ALA A 220 6.74 6.66 6.87
C ALA A 220 7.92 5.84 7.37
N ASP A 221 7.63 4.76 8.05
CA ASP A 221 8.59 3.70 8.36
C ASP A 221 9.29 3.24 7.08
N LYS A 222 10.62 3.12 7.12
CA LYS A 222 11.44 2.89 5.93
C LYS A 222 11.13 1.54 5.27
N ARG A 223 10.85 0.51 6.08
CA ARG A 223 10.52 -0.86 5.64
C ARG A 223 9.03 -1.14 5.58
N SER A 224 8.21 -0.10 5.40
CA SER A 224 6.80 -0.19 5.06
C SER A 224 6.62 -0.09 3.54
N PHE A 225 5.88 -1.01 2.91
CA PHE A 225 5.79 -1.13 1.46
C PHE A 225 4.36 -1.09 0.91
N GLY A 226 3.38 -1.62 1.64
CA GLY A 226 1.98 -1.67 1.20
C GLY A 226 1.36 -0.28 1.05
N PHE A 227 0.56 -0.08 0.01
CA PHE A 227 -0.12 1.18 -0.31
C PHE A 227 0.78 2.41 -0.52
N ARG A 228 2.09 2.23 -0.60
CA ARG A 228 3.06 3.32 -0.83
C ARG A 228 3.44 3.43 -2.30
N LEU A 229 3.78 4.66 -2.72
CA LEU A 229 4.17 4.97 -4.10
C LEU A 229 5.45 4.24 -4.49
N PHE A 230 5.43 3.64 -5.68
CA PHE A 230 6.58 2.95 -6.30
C PHE A 230 7.19 1.82 -5.45
N ARG A 231 6.48 1.35 -4.45
CA ARG A 231 6.85 0.19 -3.63
C ARG A 231 5.94 -1.00 -3.95
N SER A 232 6.46 -2.19 -3.78
CA SER A 232 5.79 -3.43 -4.17
C SER A 232 5.97 -4.53 -3.11
N ALA A 233 5.20 -5.61 -3.23
CA ALA A 233 5.38 -6.78 -2.39
C ALA A 233 6.77 -7.42 -2.62
N GLN A 234 7.30 -7.36 -3.84
CA GLN A 234 8.64 -7.84 -4.17
C GLN A 234 9.73 -7.07 -3.40
N ASP A 235 9.55 -5.76 -3.18
CA ASP A 235 10.47 -4.98 -2.35
C ASP A 235 10.48 -5.50 -0.90
N ALA A 236 9.31 -5.76 -0.32
CA ALA A 236 9.19 -6.34 1.01
C ALA A 236 9.88 -7.72 1.11
N SER A 237 9.67 -8.58 0.10
CA SER A 237 10.29 -9.90 0.01
C SER A 237 11.83 -9.82 -0.04
N VAL A 238 12.39 -8.93 -0.85
CA VAL A 238 13.84 -8.76 -0.97
C VAL A 238 14.44 -8.21 0.32
N TYR A 239 13.75 -7.30 1.03
CA TYR A 239 14.20 -6.85 2.34
C TYR A 239 14.13 -7.94 3.40
N ALA A 240 13.07 -8.75 3.41
CA ALA A 240 12.99 -9.91 4.29
C ALA A 240 14.15 -10.89 4.03
N PHE A 241 14.47 -11.16 2.74
CA PHE A 241 15.63 -11.94 2.36
C PHE A 241 16.93 -11.34 2.91
N THR A 242 17.14 -10.05 2.73
CA THR A 242 18.37 -9.35 3.21
C THR A 242 18.54 -9.47 4.73
N CYS A 243 17.43 -9.41 5.49
CA CYS A 243 17.46 -9.53 6.95
C CYS A 243 17.72 -10.95 7.44
N LEU A 244 17.29 -11.98 6.70
CA LEU A 244 17.25 -13.37 7.17
C LEU A 244 18.27 -14.30 6.50
N ALA A 245 18.90 -13.91 5.37
CA ALA A 245 19.70 -14.83 4.56
C ALA A 245 21.10 -15.12 5.13
N ARG A 246 21.68 -14.22 5.93
CA ARG A 246 23.05 -14.37 6.43
C ARG A 246 23.15 -15.49 7.49
N LYS A 247 24.36 -16.09 7.65
CA LYS A 247 24.63 -17.13 8.63
C LYS A 247 24.24 -16.73 10.06
N TYR A 248 24.57 -15.51 10.45
CA TYR A 248 24.28 -14.96 11.78
C TYR A 248 23.06 -14.02 11.80
N SER A 249 22.10 -14.20 10.89
CA SER A 249 20.83 -13.46 10.92
C SER A 249 19.94 -13.96 12.06
N PRO A 250 18.94 -13.16 12.46
CA PRO A 250 17.92 -13.59 13.42
C PRO A 250 17.24 -14.88 12.95
N GLU A 251 16.90 -15.74 13.90
CA GLU A 251 16.31 -17.06 13.60
C GLU A 251 14.82 -17.13 13.93
N TRP A 252 14.31 -16.20 14.74
CA TRP A 252 12.91 -16.13 15.09
C TRP A 252 12.21 -15.02 14.34
N VAL A 253 11.00 -15.26 13.92
CA VAL A 253 10.16 -14.32 13.17
C VAL A 253 8.79 -14.27 13.81
N LEU A 254 8.38 -13.08 14.21
CA LEU A 254 7.01 -12.77 14.58
C LEU A 254 6.26 -12.37 13.30
N GLU A 255 5.33 -13.21 12.86
CA GLU A 255 4.33 -12.89 11.83
C GLU A 255 3.16 -12.22 12.53
N GLY A 256 2.79 -11.01 12.12
CA GLY A 256 1.69 -10.28 12.74
C GLY A 256 0.60 -9.89 11.74
N ASP A 257 -0.65 -10.06 12.16
CA ASP A 257 -1.86 -9.64 11.46
C ASP A 257 -2.71 -8.79 12.39
N ILE A 258 -3.28 -7.70 11.90
CA ILE A 258 -4.10 -6.77 12.69
C ILE A 258 -5.57 -7.10 12.45
N LYS A 259 -6.31 -7.35 13.55
CA LYS A 259 -7.73 -7.70 13.51
C LYS A 259 -8.56 -6.52 13.00
N GLY A 260 -9.16 -6.67 11.82
CA GLY A 260 -10.04 -5.64 11.26
C GLY A 260 -9.40 -4.26 11.16
N CYS A 261 -8.14 -4.17 10.71
CA CYS A 261 -7.34 -2.96 10.73
C CYS A 261 -8.11 -1.72 10.24
N PHE A 262 -8.78 -1.81 9.09
CA PHE A 262 -9.53 -0.68 8.53
C PHE A 262 -10.81 -0.35 9.32
N ASP A 263 -11.39 -1.32 10.01
CA ASP A 263 -12.69 -1.18 10.66
C ASP A 263 -12.59 -0.65 12.10
N ASN A 264 -11.40 -0.70 12.71
CA ASN A 264 -11.21 -0.44 14.15
C ASN A 264 -10.33 0.79 14.47
N ILE A 265 -9.73 1.47 13.49
CA ILE A 265 -8.87 2.63 13.76
C ILE A 265 -9.66 3.69 14.54
N SER A 266 -9.11 4.18 15.65
CA SER A 266 -9.71 5.24 16.47
C SER A 266 -9.85 6.54 15.67
N HIS A 267 -11.07 7.06 15.56
CA HIS A 267 -11.34 8.36 14.94
C HIS A 267 -10.68 9.50 15.73
N GLU A 268 -10.64 9.39 17.03
CA GLU A 268 -10.00 10.40 17.88
C GLU A 268 -8.49 10.42 17.65
N TRP A 269 -7.87 9.25 17.60
CA TRP A 269 -6.45 9.16 17.28
C TRP A 269 -6.15 9.80 15.90
N LEU A 270 -6.93 9.47 14.87
CA LEU A 270 -6.75 10.04 13.53
C LEU A 270 -6.88 11.56 13.52
N LYS A 271 -7.90 12.12 14.20
CA LYS A 271 -8.12 13.57 14.27
C LYS A 271 -7.00 14.32 15.00
N ASN A 272 -6.34 13.68 15.95
CA ASN A 272 -5.28 14.29 16.74
C ASN A 272 -3.88 14.11 16.13
N ASN A 273 -3.66 13.07 15.32
CA ASN A 273 -2.33 12.70 14.83
C ASN A 273 -2.12 12.89 13.33
N VAL A 274 -3.19 12.97 12.52
CA VAL A 274 -3.05 13.13 11.07
C VAL A 274 -3.09 14.61 10.70
N LEU A 275 -2.07 15.05 9.97
CA LEU A 275 -1.95 16.44 9.54
C LEU A 275 -2.80 16.70 8.28
N ILE A 276 -4.09 16.88 8.50
CA ILE A 276 -5.12 17.15 7.48
C ILE A 276 -6.16 18.09 8.09
N ASP A 277 -6.95 18.78 7.26
CA ASP A 277 -8.09 19.55 7.75
C ASP A 277 -9.03 18.66 8.58
N ARG A 278 -9.25 19.06 9.84
CA ARG A 278 -9.96 18.25 10.84
C ARG A 278 -11.45 18.13 10.52
N THR A 279 -12.04 19.16 9.94
CA THR A 279 -13.47 19.17 9.55
C THR A 279 -13.69 18.18 8.41
N ILE A 280 -12.88 18.25 7.37
CA ILE A 280 -12.94 17.36 6.22
C ILE A 280 -12.63 15.91 6.63
N LEU A 281 -11.63 15.69 7.48
CA LEU A 281 -11.35 14.34 8.00
C LEU A 281 -12.56 13.79 8.75
N THR A 282 -13.19 14.60 9.60
CA THR A 282 -14.38 14.20 10.35
C THR A 282 -15.54 13.82 9.42
N GLN A 283 -15.75 14.57 8.34
CA GLN A 283 -16.74 14.24 7.32
C GLN A 283 -16.46 12.88 6.67
N PHE A 284 -15.20 12.60 6.30
CA PHE A 284 -14.84 11.30 5.71
C PHE A 284 -15.02 10.12 6.67
N LEU A 285 -14.75 10.32 7.96
CA LEU A 285 -14.81 9.27 8.98
C LEU A 285 -16.24 9.01 9.45
N LYS A 286 -17.06 10.06 9.60
CA LYS A 286 -18.42 9.99 10.15
C LYS A 286 -19.54 9.96 9.11
N ALA A 287 -19.21 9.72 7.84
CA ALA A 287 -20.18 9.68 6.75
C ALA A 287 -21.29 8.62 6.93
N GLY A 288 -21.05 7.59 7.76
CA GLY A 288 -21.96 6.45 7.89
C GLY A 288 -22.03 5.59 6.63
N PHE A 289 -22.85 4.55 6.66
CA PHE A 289 -23.10 3.73 5.47
C PHE A 289 -24.55 3.27 5.40
N VAL A 290 -25.02 3.08 4.18
CA VAL A 290 -26.35 2.51 3.88
C VAL A 290 -26.17 1.04 3.51
N TYR A 291 -26.91 0.18 4.18
CA TYR A 291 -27.04 -1.23 3.89
C TYR A 291 -28.51 -1.65 4.08
N ASP A 292 -29.07 -2.36 3.11
CA ASP A 292 -30.46 -2.79 3.14
C ASP A 292 -31.42 -1.62 3.46
N GLN A 293 -31.24 -0.50 2.75
CA GLN A 293 -32.00 0.75 2.89
C GLN A 293 -31.95 1.43 4.27
N LYS A 294 -31.16 0.91 5.21
CA LYS A 294 -30.96 1.50 6.54
C LYS A 294 -29.63 2.20 6.63
N LEU A 295 -29.62 3.37 7.30
CA LEU A 295 -28.42 4.14 7.59
C LEU A 295 -27.80 3.67 8.92
N TYR A 296 -26.51 3.40 8.89
CA TYR A 296 -25.71 3.01 10.05
C TYR A 296 -24.62 4.06 10.28
N PRO A 297 -24.44 4.56 11.49
CA PRO A 297 -23.34 5.46 11.83
C PRO A 297 -22.01 4.72 11.79
N THR A 298 -20.90 5.49 11.74
CA THR A 298 -19.53 4.99 11.86
C THR A 298 -18.81 5.76 12.95
N ASP A 299 -18.41 5.07 14.01
CA ASP A 299 -17.71 5.65 15.16
C ASP A 299 -16.24 5.24 15.22
N LEU A 300 -15.87 4.19 14.48
CA LEU A 300 -14.52 3.67 14.36
C LEU A 300 -14.18 3.35 12.90
N GLY A 301 -12.89 3.29 12.64
CA GLY A 301 -12.35 2.79 11.38
C GLY A 301 -12.35 3.81 10.24
N THR A 302 -11.82 3.35 9.12
CA THR A 302 -11.87 4.04 7.84
C THR A 302 -12.54 3.13 6.82
N PRO A 303 -13.39 3.65 5.92
CA PRO A 303 -14.18 2.79 5.04
C PRO A 303 -13.29 1.97 4.09
N GLN A 304 -13.42 0.63 4.11
CA GLN A 304 -12.79 -0.22 3.11
C GLN A 304 -13.37 0.10 1.73
N GLY A 305 -12.56 0.74 0.87
CA GLY A 305 -12.98 1.24 -0.45
C GLY A 305 -12.90 2.76 -0.61
N GLY A 306 -12.69 3.49 0.46
CA GLY A 306 -12.35 4.92 0.43
C GLY A 306 -11.00 5.16 -0.27
N VAL A 307 -10.89 6.26 -1.00
CA VAL A 307 -9.66 6.59 -1.74
C VAL A 307 -8.51 6.96 -0.81
N ILE A 308 -8.80 7.60 0.31
CA ILE A 308 -7.82 8.06 1.31
C ILE A 308 -7.53 7.00 2.39
N SER A 309 -8.41 6.01 2.59
CA SER A 309 -8.33 5.04 3.69
C SER A 309 -7.00 4.27 3.76
N PRO A 310 -6.40 3.80 2.65
CA PRO A 310 -5.09 3.14 2.71
C PRO A 310 -3.97 4.04 3.22
N LEU A 311 -4.07 5.34 2.94
CA LEU A 311 -3.11 6.33 3.40
C LEU A 311 -3.26 6.59 4.90
N LEU A 312 -4.50 6.71 5.39
CA LEU A 312 -4.81 6.85 6.82
C LEU A 312 -4.35 5.62 7.60
N ALA A 313 -4.61 4.41 7.09
CA ALA A 313 -4.16 3.17 7.71
C ALA A 313 -2.62 3.10 7.82
N ASN A 314 -1.89 3.50 6.77
CA ASN A 314 -0.43 3.56 6.83
C ASN A 314 0.05 4.56 7.90
N LEU A 315 -0.50 5.77 7.95
CA LEU A 315 -0.15 6.78 8.95
C LEU A 315 -0.43 6.29 10.38
N THR A 316 -1.50 5.50 10.58
CA THR A 316 -1.82 4.90 11.88
C THR A 316 -0.76 3.87 12.31
N LEU A 317 -0.21 3.12 11.37
CA LEU A 317 0.74 2.03 11.64
C LEU A 317 2.21 2.47 11.56
N ASP A 318 2.50 3.66 11.03
CA ASP A 318 3.86 4.18 10.98
C ASP A 318 4.34 4.57 12.39
N GLY A 319 5.63 4.34 12.64
CA GLY A 319 6.29 4.54 13.92
C GLY A 319 6.67 3.26 14.66
N ILE A 320 6.15 2.09 14.28
CA ILE A 320 6.52 0.79 14.88
C ILE A 320 8.01 0.52 14.65
N GLU A 321 8.53 0.76 13.44
CA GLU A 321 9.96 0.56 13.12
C GLU A 321 10.84 1.41 14.02
N SER A 322 10.47 2.67 14.24
CA SER A 322 11.21 3.59 15.11
C SER A 322 11.16 3.19 16.59
N LEU A 323 9.98 2.77 17.08
CA LEU A 323 9.79 2.26 18.44
C LEU A 323 10.68 1.05 18.70
N LEU A 324 10.67 0.07 17.82
CA LEU A 324 11.49 -1.13 17.96
C LEU A 324 12.99 -0.84 17.87
N ALA A 325 13.39 0.08 16.99
CA ALA A 325 14.78 0.51 16.87
C ALA A 325 15.30 1.20 18.14
N GLN A 326 14.47 1.97 18.83
CA GLN A 326 14.80 2.62 20.09
C GLN A 326 14.86 1.62 21.26
N ARG A 327 13.91 0.68 21.31
CA ARG A 327 13.83 -0.29 22.42
C ARG A 327 14.89 -1.38 22.32
N TYR A 328 15.27 -1.77 21.11
CA TYR A 328 16.21 -2.87 20.86
C TYR A 328 17.42 -2.41 20.03
N PRO A 329 18.21 -1.44 20.50
CA PRO A 329 19.35 -0.93 19.75
C PRO A 329 20.37 -2.05 19.53
N LYS A 330 20.86 -2.19 18.28
CA LYS A 330 21.89 -3.19 17.88
C LYS A 330 21.48 -4.66 18.02
N LYS A 331 20.22 -5.00 18.32
CA LYS A 331 19.74 -6.38 18.58
C LYS A 331 19.30 -7.15 17.31
N LYS A 332 19.54 -6.67 16.11
CA LYS A 332 19.10 -7.28 14.84
C LYS A 332 17.57 -7.50 14.76
N VAL A 333 16.81 -6.61 15.39
CA VAL A 333 15.36 -6.55 15.26
C VAL A 333 15.02 -5.72 14.03
N TYR A 334 14.38 -6.33 13.04
CA TYR A 334 13.97 -5.68 11.80
C TYR A 334 12.47 -5.80 11.62
N PHE A 335 11.81 -4.65 11.43
CA PHE A 335 10.38 -4.57 11.15
C PHE A 335 10.16 -4.42 9.64
N ILE A 336 9.29 -5.24 9.04
CA ILE A 336 8.95 -5.22 7.61
C ILE A 336 7.44 -5.29 7.51
N ARG A 337 6.81 -4.29 6.89
CA ARG A 337 5.35 -4.18 6.80
C ARG A 337 4.85 -4.05 5.37
N TYR A 338 3.76 -4.73 5.08
CA TYR A 338 2.99 -4.56 3.85
C TYR A 338 1.51 -4.38 4.19
N ALA A 339 1.04 -3.15 4.26
CA ALA A 339 -0.29 -2.77 4.77
C ALA A 339 -0.48 -3.21 6.24
N ASP A 340 -1.42 -4.09 6.49
CA ASP A 340 -1.75 -4.70 7.78
C ASP A 340 -0.93 -5.97 8.11
N ASP A 341 -0.34 -6.60 7.11
CA ASP A 341 0.57 -7.74 7.29
C ASP A 341 1.99 -7.25 7.64
N PHE A 342 2.62 -7.78 8.69
CA PHE A 342 3.99 -7.42 9.05
C PHE A 342 4.81 -8.60 9.58
N LEU A 343 6.12 -8.43 9.52
CA LEU A 343 7.12 -9.34 10.08
C LEU A 343 8.04 -8.57 11.01
N VAL A 344 8.42 -9.20 12.14
CA VAL A 344 9.51 -8.72 12.97
C VAL A 344 10.49 -9.86 13.22
N THR A 345 11.78 -9.60 13.00
CA THR A 345 12.82 -10.59 13.26
C THR A 345 13.34 -10.43 14.68
N ALA A 346 13.68 -11.54 15.34
CA ALA A 346 14.29 -11.56 16.67
C ALA A 346 15.39 -12.62 16.77
N PRO A 347 16.47 -12.37 17.54
CA PRO A 347 17.53 -13.35 17.76
C PRO A 347 17.07 -14.60 18.52
N ILE A 348 16.19 -14.42 19.52
CA ILE A 348 15.67 -15.47 20.40
C ILE A 348 14.15 -15.37 20.52
N LYS A 349 13.51 -16.46 20.94
CA LYS A 349 12.05 -16.58 21.00
C LYS A 349 11.42 -15.61 22.02
N GLU A 350 12.03 -15.53 23.20
CA GLU A 350 11.58 -14.70 24.31
C GLU A 350 11.54 -13.22 23.90
N MET A 351 12.52 -12.77 23.11
CA MET A 351 12.52 -11.41 22.56
C MET A 351 11.39 -11.21 21.53
N ALA A 352 11.06 -12.23 20.74
CA ALA A 352 9.91 -12.12 19.83
C ALA A 352 8.59 -12.03 20.59
N GLU A 353 8.47 -12.71 21.73
CA GLU A 353 7.32 -12.62 22.65
C GLU A 353 7.21 -11.22 23.28
N GLU A 354 8.33 -10.66 23.77
CA GLU A 354 8.39 -9.29 24.29
C GLU A 354 7.99 -8.27 23.21
N ILE A 355 8.53 -8.40 21.98
CA ILE A 355 8.21 -7.53 20.86
C ILE A 355 6.71 -7.58 20.54
N ARG A 356 6.07 -8.73 20.63
CA ARG A 356 4.63 -8.87 20.42
C ARG A 356 3.84 -7.99 21.38
N GLU A 357 4.22 -7.97 22.67
CA GLU A 357 3.56 -7.12 23.68
C GLU A 357 3.79 -5.63 23.42
N VAL A 358 5.02 -5.24 23.06
CA VAL A 358 5.34 -3.83 22.70
C VAL A 358 4.49 -3.36 21.51
N ILE A 359 4.29 -4.22 20.50
CA ILE A 359 3.44 -3.90 19.36
C ILE A 359 1.97 -3.86 19.78
N ARG A 360 1.52 -4.75 20.66
CA ARG A 360 0.15 -4.73 21.19
C ARG A 360 -0.16 -3.41 21.88
N GLU A 361 0.72 -2.93 22.75
CA GLU A 361 0.58 -1.63 23.40
C GLU A 361 0.51 -0.48 22.40
N PHE A 362 1.41 -0.48 21.41
CA PHE A 362 1.41 0.52 20.33
C PHE A 362 0.08 0.56 19.56
N LEU A 363 -0.51 -0.60 19.27
CA LEU A 363 -1.76 -0.73 18.54
C LEU A 363 -2.97 -0.32 19.38
N THR A 364 -2.99 -0.66 20.66
CA THR A 364 -4.10 -0.36 21.58
C THR A 364 -4.40 1.13 21.67
N VAL A 365 -3.38 1.99 21.74
CA VAL A 365 -3.54 3.46 21.74
C VAL A 365 -4.22 3.97 20.46
N ARG A 366 -4.20 3.19 19.39
CA ARG A 366 -4.77 3.49 18.06
C ARG A 366 -6.13 2.84 17.83
N GLY A 367 -6.66 2.15 18.85
CA GLY A 367 -7.90 1.38 18.77
C GLY A 367 -7.76 0.06 17.99
N LEU A 368 -6.52 -0.42 17.82
CA LEU A 368 -6.22 -1.63 17.05
C LEU A 368 -5.78 -2.78 17.96
N GLU A 369 -6.04 -4.00 17.50
CA GLU A 369 -5.68 -5.25 18.17
C GLU A 369 -4.92 -6.19 17.25
N LEU A 370 -3.97 -6.96 17.80
CA LEU A 370 -3.38 -8.09 17.10
C LEU A 370 -4.40 -9.22 16.94
N SER A 371 -4.34 -9.92 15.83
CA SER A 371 -5.13 -11.12 15.60
C SER A 371 -4.45 -12.32 16.27
N GLU A 372 -4.88 -12.73 17.46
CA GLU A 372 -4.29 -13.85 18.21
C GLU A 372 -4.15 -15.14 17.37
N LYS A 373 -5.15 -15.44 16.54
CA LYS A 373 -5.17 -16.64 15.67
C LYS A 373 -4.16 -16.60 14.53
N LYS A 374 -3.69 -15.41 14.14
CA LYS A 374 -2.80 -15.22 12.98
C LYS A 374 -1.46 -14.60 13.35
N THR A 375 -1.29 -14.16 14.58
CA THR A 375 0.00 -13.67 15.09
C THR A 375 0.78 -14.85 15.65
N VAL A 376 1.82 -15.25 14.91
CA VAL A 376 2.58 -16.48 15.20
C VAL A 376 4.07 -16.16 15.29
N ILE A 377 4.76 -16.80 16.23
CA ILE A 377 6.23 -16.76 16.34
C ILE A 377 6.77 -18.07 15.79
N THR A 378 7.56 -17.97 14.72
CA THR A 378 8.05 -19.13 13.97
C THR A 378 9.57 -19.12 13.90
N HIS A 379 10.22 -20.27 14.06
CA HIS A 379 11.64 -20.41 13.77
C HIS A 379 11.88 -20.52 12.26
N ILE A 380 12.91 -19.86 11.74
CA ILE A 380 13.17 -19.78 10.29
C ILE A 380 13.45 -21.15 9.63
N ALA A 381 13.88 -22.14 10.40
CA ALA A 381 14.07 -23.52 9.91
C ALA A 381 12.73 -24.24 9.66
N ASP A 382 11.67 -23.88 10.37
CA ASP A 382 10.32 -24.40 10.14
C ASP A 382 9.68 -23.71 8.93
N GLY A 383 10.02 -22.43 8.75
CA GLY A 383 9.56 -21.57 7.65
C GLY A 383 8.20 -20.96 7.89
N PHE A 384 7.98 -19.82 7.26
CA PHE A 384 6.73 -19.03 7.36
C PHE A 384 6.27 -18.53 6.00
N ASP A 385 4.98 -18.16 5.93
CA ASP A 385 4.36 -17.65 4.71
C ASP A 385 4.12 -16.14 4.81
N PHE A 386 4.71 -15.34 3.91
CA PHE A 386 4.49 -13.90 3.83
C PHE A 386 4.21 -13.46 2.39
N LEU A 387 3.12 -12.72 2.17
CA LEU A 387 2.71 -12.19 0.86
C LEU A 387 2.62 -13.26 -0.25
N GLY A 388 2.25 -14.49 0.10
CA GLY A 388 2.14 -15.59 -0.85
C GLY A 388 3.45 -16.32 -1.17
N TRP A 389 4.50 -16.03 -0.44
CA TRP A 389 5.79 -16.70 -0.50
C TRP A 389 6.11 -17.39 0.82
N ASN A 390 6.73 -18.58 0.74
CA ASN A 390 7.27 -19.30 1.87
C ASN A 390 8.77 -19.01 2.01
N PHE A 391 9.17 -18.56 3.18
CA PHE A 391 10.55 -18.28 3.59
C PHE A 391 11.02 -19.39 4.50
N ARG A 392 12.08 -20.09 4.14
CA ARG A 392 12.61 -21.17 4.97
C ARG A 392 14.11 -21.34 4.80
N LYS A 393 14.85 -21.54 5.90
CA LYS A 393 16.26 -21.95 5.86
C LYS A 393 16.37 -23.45 5.79
N TYR A 394 17.13 -23.93 4.81
CA TYR A 394 17.51 -25.31 4.62
C TYR A 394 19.03 -25.42 4.79
N GLN A 395 19.49 -26.08 5.82
CA GLN A 395 20.92 -26.21 6.11
C GLN A 395 21.69 -24.87 6.04
N GLY A 396 21.12 -23.85 6.66
CA GLY A 396 21.70 -22.49 6.69
C GLY A 396 21.43 -21.61 5.46
N THR A 397 20.91 -22.16 4.35
CA THR A 397 20.58 -21.41 3.14
C THR A 397 19.10 -21.01 3.13
N LEU A 398 18.82 -19.70 3.08
CA LEU A 398 17.46 -19.19 2.96
C LEU A 398 16.95 -19.33 1.52
N LEU A 399 15.84 -20.02 1.34
CA LEU A 399 15.10 -20.10 0.10
C LEU A 399 13.73 -19.43 0.24
N ILE A 400 13.35 -18.67 -0.79
CA ILE A 400 12.00 -18.11 -0.93
C ILE A 400 11.33 -18.83 -2.10
N LYS A 401 10.20 -19.50 -1.84
CA LYS A 401 9.43 -20.23 -2.84
C LYS A 401 7.97 -19.76 -2.85
N PRO A 402 7.19 -19.99 -3.93
CA PRO A 402 5.75 -19.80 -3.87
C PRO A 402 5.12 -20.62 -2.74
N SER A 403 4.26 -20.01 -1.92
CA SER A 403 3.62 -20.72 -0.81
C SER A 403 2.63 -21.77 -1.31
N ARG A 404 2.40 -22.84 -0.53
CA ARG A 404 1.40 -23.88 -0.83
C ARG A 404 0.01 -23.28 -1.03
N LYS A 405 -0.35 -22.28 -0.22
CA LYS A 405 -1.61 -21.53 -0.33
C LYS A 405 -1.72 -20.76 -1.65
N SER A 406 -0.62 -20.18 -2.14
CA SER A 406 -0.58 -19.47 -3.43
C SER A 406 -0.74 -20.43 -4.61
N ILE A 407 -0.05 -21.59 -4.56
CA ILE A 407 -0.15 -22.66 -5.57
C ILE A 407 -1.60 -23.21 -5.61
N GLY A 408 -2.19 -23.50 -4.46
CA GLY A 408 -3.57 -23.98 -4.38
C GLY A 408 -4.57 -22.99 -5.01
N ARG A 409 -4.41 -21.69 -4.70
CA ARG A 409 -5.29 -20.64 -5.24
C ARG A 409 -5.19 -20.49 -6.75
N ILE A 410 -4.00 -20.54 -7.34
CA ILE A 410 -3.86 -20.43 -8.79
C ILE A 410 -4.44 -21.66 -9.50
N THR A 411 -4.21 -22.85 -8.94
CA THR A 411 -4.77 -24.10 -9.45
C THR A 411 -6.31 -24.07 -9.44
N GLU A 412 -6.90 -23.61 -8.34
CA GLU A 412 -8.35 -23.47 -8.22
C GLU A 412 -8.93 -22.43 -9.19
N ARG A 413 -8.23 -21.30 -9.37
CA ARG A 413 -8.64 -20.28 -10.34
C ARG A 413 -8.64 -20.81 -11.77
N ILE A 414 -7.63 -21.58 -12.17
CA ILE A 414 -7.57 -22.25 -13.47
C ILE A 414 -8.74 -23.21 -13.62
N ARG A 415 -9.02 -24.04 -12.60
CA ARG A 415 -10.17 -24.97 -12.60
C ARG A 415 -11.49 -24.24 -12.82
N ASN A 416 -11.70 -23.13 -12.13
CA ASN A 416 -12.91 -22.31 -12.26
C ASN A 416 -13.06 -21.66 -13.64
N ILE A 417 -11.95 -21.26 -14.29
CA ILE A 417 -11.97 -20.78 -15.67
C ILE A 417 -12.37 -21.91 -16.61
N LEU A 418 -11.77 -23.09 -16.50
CA LEU A 418 -12.07 -24.25 -17.35
C LEU A 418 -13.49 -24.76 -17.18
N HIS A 419 -14.05 -24.66 -15.97
CA HIS A 419 -15.45 -25.00 -15.71
C HIS A 419 -16.40 -24.04 -16.45
N LYS A 420 -16.13 -22.73 -16.39
CA LYS A 420 -16.92 -21.71 -17.09
C LYS A 420 -16.75 -21.76 -18.62
N ALA A 421 -15.63 -22.28 -19.08
CA ALA A 421 -15.24 -22.33 -20.49
C ALA A 421 -15.82 -23.55 -21.24
N ALA A 422 -16.87 -24.20 -20.73
CA ALA A 422 -17.47 -25.38 -21.39
C ALA A 422 -17.90 -25.08 -22.85
N ALA A 423 -18.48 -23.90 -23.10
CA ALA A 423 -18.94 -23.46 -24.41
C ALA A 423 -17.98 -22.47 -25.12
N TRP A 424 -16.86 -22.07 -24.48
CA TRP A 424 -15.96 -21.07 -25.07
C TRP A 424 -15.18 -21.62 -26.26
N THR A 425 -14.79 -20.73 -27.16
CA THR A 425 -13.80 -21.05 -28.20
C THR A 425 -12.43 -21.27 -27.56
N GLN A 426 -11.53 -21.93 -28.28
CA GLN A 426 -10.16 -22.14 -27.81
C GLN A 426 -9.43 -20.80 -27.61
N ASP A 427 -9.69 -19.80 -28.45
CA ASP A 427 -9.07 -18.48 -28.36
C ASP A 427 -9.53 -17.69 -27.11
N GLU A 428 -10.81 -17.73 -26.79
CA GLU A 428 -11.34 -17.11 -25.55
C GLU A 428 -10.73 -17.74 -24.31
N LEU A 429 -10.62 -19.09 -24.31
CA LEU A 429 -9.98 -19.83 -23.22
C LEU A 429 -8.50 -19.46 -23.07
N ILE A 430 -7.75 -19.41 -24.18
CA ILE A 430 -6.33 -19.02 -24.18
C ILE A 430 -6.17 -17.59 -23.65
N ALA A 431 -6.99 -16.65 -24.09
CA ALA A 431 -6.93 -15.26 -23.65
C ALA A 431 -7.17 -15.13 -22.13
N ALA A 432 -8.17 -15.82 -21.58
CA ALA A 432 -8.49 -15.84 -20.16
C ALA A 432 -7.35 -16.48 -19.33
N LEU A 433 -6.85 -17.64 -19.76
CA LEU A 433 -5.76 -18.36 -19.07
C LEU A 433 -4.45 -17.58 -19.12
N ASN A 434 -4.09 -16.98 -20.26
CA ASN A 434 -2.87 -16.18 -20.40
C ASN A 434 -2.83 -15.02 -19.39
N THR A 435 -3.96 -14.37 -19.16
CA THR A 435 -4.03 -13.30 -18.15
C THR A 435 -3.63 -13.79 -16.75
N VAL A 436 -4.06 -14.99 -16.39
CA VAL A 436 -3.83 -15.60 -15.08
C VAL A 436 -2.42 -16.18 -14.98
N VAL A 437 -1.99 -16.96 -15.97
CA VAL A 437 -0.68 -17.60 -16.02
C VAL A 437 0.44 -16.55 -16.00
N VAL A 438 0.40 -15.58 -16.90
CA VAL A 438 1.41 -14.52 -16.97
C VAL A 438 1.41 -13.64 -15.73
N GLY A 439 0.24 -13.32 -15.21
CA GLY A 439 0.12 -12.50 -14.00
C GLY A 439 0.76 -13.17 -12.78
N TRP A 440 0.45 -14.45 -12.55
CA TRP A 440 0.99 -15.23 -11.44
C TRP A 440 2.49 -15.51 -11.60
N ALA A 441 2.94 -15.91 -12.78
CA ALA A 441 4.35 -16.17 -13.05
C ALA A 441 5.21 -14.91 -12.86
N ASN A 442 4.77 -13.75 -13.34
CA ASN A 442 5.47 -12.49 -13.14
C ASN A 442 5.53 -12.05 -11.66
N TYR A 443 4.50 -12.38 -10.86
CA TYR A 443 4.50 -12.10 -9.42
C TYR A 443 5.59 -12.89 -8.69
N HIS A 444 5.81 -14.15 -9.09
CA HIS A 444 6.74 -15.08 -8.45
C HIS A 444 8.13 -15.16 -9.12
N ARG A 445 8.35 -14.50 -10.26
CA ARG A 445 9.59 -14.64 -11.06
C ARG A 445 10.89 -14.18 -10.38
N HIS A 446 10.82 -13.50 -9.24
CA HIS A 446 11.99 -12.96 -8.55
C HIS A 446 12.55 -13.88 -7.44
N ILE A 447 11.90 -15.01 -7.22
CA ILE A 447 12.22 -16.01 -6.18
C ILE A 447 12.53 -17.37 -6.80
N VAL A 448 12.81 -18.39 -5.98
CA VAL A 448 13.06 -19.77 -6.43
C VAL A 448 11.74 -20.42 -6.84
N ALA A 449 11.33 -20.22 -8.09
CA ALA A 449 10.02 -20.65 -8.59
C ALA A 449 10.09 -21.59 -9.80
N ALA A 450 11.26 -21.89 -10.38
CA ALA A 450 11.40 -22.66 -11.61
C ALA A 450 10.71 -24.03 -11.55
N ASP A 451 11.00 -24.83 -10.51
CA ASP A 451 10.38 -26.15 -10.31
C ASP A 451 8.86 -26.05 -10.12
N THR A 452 8.41 -24.99 -9.44
CA THR A 452 6.98 -24.74 -9.25
C THR A 452 6.31 -24.39 -10.57
N PHE A 453 6.97 -23.63 -11.44
CA PHE A 453 6.46 -23.31 -12.77
C PHE A 453 6.29 -24.58 -13.62
N GLY A 454 7.31 -25.46 -13.65
CA GLY A 454 7.20 -26.74 -14.37
C GLY A 454 6.07 -27.64 -13.86
N LYS A 455 5.91 -27.72 -12.52
CA LYS A 455 4.80 -28.47 -11.92
C LYS A 455 3.43 -27.89 -12.29
N LEU A 456 3.30 -26.57 -12.29
CA LEU A 456 2.04 -25.90 -12.69
C LEU A 456 1.74 -26.06 -14.18
N ASP A 457 2.75 -26.09 -15.05
CA ASP A 457 2.57 -26.39 -16.46
C ASP A 457 2.02 -27.80 -16.68
N SER A 458 2.54 -28.80 -15.96
CA SER A 458 2.02 -30.18 -16.01
C SER A 458 0.58 -30.28 -15.50
N ILE A 459 0.25 -29.56 -14.41
CA ILE A 459 -1.11 -29.50 -13.85
C ILE A 459 -2.06 -28.82 -14.86
N LEU A 460 -1.66 -27.72 -15.46
CA LEU A 460 -2.43 -27.00 -16.47
C LEU A 460 -2.69 -27.87 -17.70
N TRP A 461 -1.65 -28.56 -18.19
CA TRP A 461 -1.77 -29.47 -19.32
C TRP A 461 -2.81 -30.58 -19.04
N ASN A 462 -2.72 -31.24 -17.90
CA ASN A 462 -3.68 -32.27 -17.49
C ASN A 462 -5.11 -31.75 -17.38
N MET A 463 -5.30 -30.53 -16.89
CA MET A 463 -6.61 -29.89 -16.80
C MET A 463 -7.19 -29.57 -18.18
N LEU A 464 -6.36 -29.07 -19.10
CA LEU A 464 -6.74 -28.80 -20.49
C LEU A 464 -7.11 -30.08 -21.24
N TRP A 465 -6.35 -31.15 -21.01
CA TRP A 465 -6.67 -32.46 -21.60
C TRP A 465 -8.05 -32.95 -21.17
N LYS A 466 -8.34 -32.88 -19.86
CA LYS A 466 -9.65 -33.23 -19.30
C LYS A 466 -10.78 -32.34 -19.88
N TRP A 467 -10.51 -31.05 -20.08
CA TRP A 467 -11.46 -30.12 -20.68
C TRP A 467 -11.74 -30.49 -22.14
N ALA A 468 -10.72 -30.75 -22.95
CA ALA A 468 -10.84 -31.14 -24.34
C ALA A 468 -11.56 -32.48 -24.52
N LYS A 469 -11.26 -33.47 -23.67
CA LYS A 469 -11.93 -34.77 -23.68
C LYS A 469 -13.42 -34.66 -23.34
N ARG A 470 -13.79 -33.86 -22.34
CA ARG A 470 -15.21 -33.62 -22.00
C ARG A 470 -15.97 -32.92 -23.12
N ARG A 471 -15.31 -32.08 -23.90
CA ARG A 471 -15.92 -31.37 -25.01
C ARG A 471 -16.17 -32.27 -26.24
N HIS A 472 -15.39 -33.33 -26.39
CA HIS A 472 -15.47 -34.27 -27.49
C HIS A 472 -15.45 -35.72 -27.01
N PRO A 473 -16.52 -36.17 -26.32
CA PRO A 473 -16.55 -37.50 -25.70
C PRO A 473 -16.40 -38.63 -26.71
N GLU A 474 -16.96 -38.45 -27.91
CA GLU A 474 -16.95 -39.44 -29.01
C GLU A 474 -15.67 -39.43 -29.86
N LYS A 475 -14.71 -38.54 -29.57
CA LYS A 475 -13.48 -38.45 -30.37
C LYS A 475 -12.31 -39.12 -29.65
N GLY A 476 -11.49 -39.85 -30.45
CA GLY A 476 -10.29 -40.51 -29.93
C GLY A 476 -9.19 -39.49 -29.53
N HIS A 477 -8.26 -39.97 -28.72
CA HIS A 477 -7.17 -39.15 -28.17
C HIS A 477 -6.32 -38.48 -29.25
N GLN A 478 -6.03 -39.18 -30.36
CA GLN A 478 -5.26 -38.60 -31.46
C GLN A 478 -5.96 -37.44 -32.16
N TRP A 479 -7.30 -37.53 -32.33
CA TRP A 479 -8.07 -36.45 -32.91
C TRP A 479 -8.06 -35.22 -32.00
N ILE A 480 -8.27 -35.42 -30.69
CA ILE A 480 -8.23 -34.35 -29.68
C ILE A 480 -6.85 -33.68 -29.68
N ALA A 481 -5.78 -34.46 -29.70
CA ALA A 481 -4.42 -33.96 -29.74
C ALA A 481 -4.19 -33.07 -30.98
N LYS A 482 -4.50 -33.58 -32.17
CA LYS A 482 -4.36 -32.85 -33.43
C LYS A 482 -5.21 -31.59 -33.49
N ARG A 483 -6.39 -31.58 -32.83
CA ARG A 483 -7.32 -30.44 -32.82
C ARG A 483 -6.82 -29.28 -31.94
N TYR A 484 -6.21 -29.56 -30.82
CA TYR A 484 -5.93 -28.55 -29.78
C TYR A 484 -4.45 -28.29 -29.55
N TRP A 485 -3.57 -29.25 -29.83
CA TRP A 485 -2.14 -29.14 -29.61
C TRP A 485 -1.39 -29.24 -30.93
N HIS A 486 -0.39 -28.37 -31.06
CA HIS A 486 0.41 -28.28 -32.27
C HIS A 486 1.88 -28.17 -31.93
N THR A 487 2.75 -28.45 -32.88
CA THR A 487 4.19 -28.19 -32.77
C THR A 487 4.47 -26.72 -33.09
N GLU A 488 5.35 -26.11 -32.35
CA GLU A 488 5.83 -24.75 -32.56
C GLU A 488 7.35 -24.69 -32.33
N GLY A 489 8.09 -24.56 -33.39
CA GLY A 489 9.55 -24.68 -33.37
C GLY A 489 9.98 -26.06 -32.85
N THR A 490 10.79 -26.08 -31.78
CA THR A 490 11.25 -27.31 -31.11
C THR A 490 10.28 -27.85 -30.06
N ARG A 491 9.16 -27.15 -29.80
CA ARG A 491 8.19 -27.56 -28.78
C ARG A 491 7.02 -28.31 -29.38
N ASN A 492 6.79 -29.52 -28.93
CA ASN A 492 5.59 -30.30 -29.19
C ASN A 492 4.54 -30.02 -28.12
N TRP A 493 3.28 -30.35 -28.43
CA TRP A 493 2.15 -30.23 -27.46
C TRP A 493 1.87 -28.80 -26.98
N VAL A 494 2.01 -27.82 -27.87
CA VAL A 494 1.63 -26.43 -27.57
C VAL A 494 0.14 -26.26 -27.78
N PHE A 495 -0.61 -25.89 -26.74
CA PHE A 495 -2.03 -25.57 -26.85
C PHE A 495 -2.20 -24.22 -27.52
N LYS A 496 -2.56 -24.23 -28.81
CA LYS A 496 -2.65 -23.02 -29.65
C LYS A 496 -3.67 -23.15 -30.75
N THR A 497 -4.16 -22.00 -31.24
CA THR A 497 -4.86 -21.83 -32.52
C THR A 497 -3.89 -21.25 -33.55
N GLY A 498 -4.40 -20.92 -34.75
CA GLY A 498 -3.61 -20.18 -35.75
C GLY A 498 -3.22 -18.77 -35.28
N ILE A 499 -3.99 -18.18 -34.37
CA ILE A 499 -3.82 -16.78 -33.91
C ILE A 499 -3.17 -16.71 -32.54
N ASN A 500 -3.62 -17.52 -31.59
CA ASN A 500 -3.28 -17.40 -30.15
C ASN A 500 -2.59 -18.65 -29.63
N ARG A 501 -1.62 -18.43 -28.74
CA ARG A 501 -0.90 -19.48 -28.03
C ARG A 501 -1.09 -19.35 -26.52
N LEU A 502 -1.32 -20.46 -25.84
CA LEU A 502 -1.27 -20.51 -24.39
C LEU A 502 0.19 -20.41 -23.90
N LYS A 503 0.44 -19.44 -23.05
CA LYS A 503 1.73 -19.27 -22.39
C LYS A 503 1.86 -20.25 -21.24
N GLN A 504 3.06 -20.81 -21.07
CA GLN A 504 3.42 -21.65 -19.94
C GLN A 504 3.96 -20.79 -18.79
N PHE A 505 3.84 -21.25 -17.54
CA PHE A 505 4.49 -20.59 -16.39
C PHE A 505 6.01 -20.56 -16.57
N SER A 506 6.59 -21.64 -17.09
CA SER A 506 8.02 -21.79 -17.37
C SER A 506 8.55 -20.91 -18.50
N ASP A 507 7.69 -20.32 -19.35
CA ASP A 507 8.08 -19.29 -20.31
C ASP A 507 8.59 -18.02 -19.59
N THR A 508 8.24 -17.86 -18.31
CA THR A 508 8.65 -16.69 -17.52
C THR A 508 10.03 -16.91 -16.92
N LYS A 509 11.03 -16.23 -17.46
CA LYS A 509 12.42 -16.30 -16.94
C LYS A 509 12.50 -15.77 -15.51
N ILE A 510 13.18 -16.51 -14.63
CA ILE A 510 13.49 -16.06 -13.27
C ILE A 510 14.43 -14.86 -13.35
N ARG A 511 14.12 -13.80 -12.59
CA ARG A 511 14.89 -12.57 -12.58
C ARG A 511 14.86 -11.92 -11.21
N ARG A 512 16.04 -11.62 -10.66
CA ARG A 512 16.16 -10.91 -9.37
C ARG A 512 15.45 -9.54 -9.42
N HIS A 513 14.77 -9.21 -8.35
CA HIS A 513 14.14 -7.90 -8.18
C HIS A 513 15.16 -6.89 -7.67
N SER A 514 15.20 -5.71 -8.30
CA SER A 514 16.06 -4.61 -7.83
C SER A 514 15.49 -4.03 -6.55
N GLN A 515 16.30 -4.03 -5.50
CA GLN A 515 15.92 -3.50 -4.20
C GLN A 515 15.65 -1.98 -4.27
N VAL A 516 14.55 -1.51 -3.67
CA VAL A 516 14.29 -0.08 -3.55
C VAL A 516 15.17 0.53 -2.45
N ARG A 517 15.72 1.71 -2.66
CA ARG A 517 16.43 2.43 -1.59
C ARG A 517 15.43 2.85 -0.52
N LEU A 518 15.72 2.50 0.74
CA LEU A 518 14.82 2.77 1.87
C LEU A 518 14.68 4.25 2.20
N ASP A 519 15.75 5.02 1.96
CA ASP A 519 15.84 6.46 2.18
C ASP A 519 15.22 7.29 1.06
N ALA A 520 14.94 6.66 -0.10
CA ALA A 520 14.38 7.37 -1.24
C ALA A 520 12.92 7.76 -1.03
N ASN A 521 12.64 9.03 -1.32
CA ASN A 521 11.30 9.62 -1.23
C ASN A 521 10.77 9.94 -2.65
N PRO A 522 9.57 9.48 -3.03
CA PRO A 522 9.02 9.68 -4.38
C PRO A 522 8.88 11.13 -4.83
N PHE A 523 8.77 12.06 -3.89
CA PHE A 523 8.61 13.49 -4.17
C PHE A 523 9.95 14.25 -4.21
N LEU A 524 11.01 13.69 -3.64
CA LEU A 524 12.34 14.31 -3.55
C LEU A 524 13.36 13.65 -4.49
N ASP A 525 13.24 12.33 -4.70
CA ASP A 525 14.17 11.52 -5.51
C ASP A 525 13.48 11.00 -6.78
N ARG A 526 12.81 11.89 -7.49
CA ARG A 526 11.95 11.55 -8.63
C ARG A 526 12.70 10.81 -9.73
N ASP A 527 13.89 11.24 -10.07
CA ASP A 527 14.68 10.66 -11.17
C ASP A 527 15.10 9.22 -10.86
N TYR A 528 15.43 8.93 -9.60
CA TYR A 528 15.68 7.56 -9.14
C TYR A 528 14.46 6.65 -9.41
N PHE A 529 13.26 7.08 -9.05
CA PHE A 529 12.06 6.27 -9.26
C PHE A 529 11.66 6.16 -10.74
N LEU A 530 11.87 7.21 -11.53
CA LEU A 530 11.66 7.16 -12.98
C LEU A 530 12.64 6.18 -13.65
N GLY A 531 13.92 6.25 -13.29
CA GLY A 531 14.93 5.31 -13.76
C GLY A 531 14.60 3.86 -13.41
N ARG A 532 14.18 3.61 -12.17
CA ARG A 532 13.74 2.28 -11.72
C ARG A 532 12.50 1.76 -12.47
N MET A 533 11.53 2.61 -12.75
CA MET A 533 10.37 2.26 -13.57
C MET A 533 10.74 1.93 -15.01
N ASN A 534 11.62 2.70 -15.63
CA ASN A 534 12.06 2.48 -17.00
C ASN A 534 12.86 1.17 -17.11
N ALA A 535 13.75 0.88 -16.18
CA ALA A 535 14.48 -0.38 -16.12
C ALA A 535 13.55 -1.61 -15.99
N SER A 536 12.42 -1.47 -15.31
CA SER A 536 11.40 -2.54 -15.24
C SER A 536 10.55 -2.65 -16.51
N ARG A 537 10.46 -1.58 -17.33
CA ARG A 537 9.67 -1.53 -18.58
C ARG A 537 10.39 -2.02 -19.81
N VAL A 538 11.69 -1.84 -19.90
CA VAL A 538 12.52 -2.30 -21.04
C VAL A 538 12.28 -3.80 -21.36
N LEU A 539 11.50 -4.49 -20.55
CA LEU A 539 11.22 -5.91 -20.63
C LEU A 539 9.82 -6.26 -21.13
N THR A 540 8.96 -5.29 -21.44
CA THR A 540 7.65 -5.53 -22.06
C THR A 540 7.35 -4.43 -23.07
N PRO A 541 7.62 -4.69 -24.37
CA PRO A 541 7.37 -3.70 -25.44
C PRO A 541 5.91 -3.22 -25.52
N GLU A 542 4.95 -4.01 -25.06
CA GLU A 542 3.51 -3.72 -25.14
C GLU A 542 2.96 -2.80 -24.03
N SER A 543 3.77 -2.39 -23.07
CA SER A 543 3.30 -1.58 -21.92
C SER A 543 3.54 -0.08 -22.06
N GLN A 544 4.01 0.43 -23.19
CA GLN A 544 4.31 1.86 -23.38
C GLN A 544 3.09 2.78 -23.35
N THR A 545 1.87 2.25 -23.47
CA THR A 545 0.63 3.04 -23.59
C THR A 545 -0.17 3.18 -22.27
N LYS A 546 0.21 2.55 -21.16
CA LYS A 546 -0.53 2.60 -19.89
C LYS A 546 0.30 3.12 -18.73
N LEU A 547 0.82 4.33 -18.86
CA LEU A 547 1.20 5.16 -17.72
C LEU A 547 -0.05 5.73 -17.06
N SER A 548 -0.87 4.88 -16.49
CA SER A 548 -1.90 5.31 -15.58
C SER A 548 -1.25 5.67 -14.25
N PHE A 549 -1.34 6.93 -13.94
CA PHE A 549 -1.01 7.59 -12.70
C PHE A 549 -1.55 6.83 -11.50
N PHE A 550 -0.75 6.80 -10.44
CA PHE A 550 -1.09 6.20 -9.16
C PHE A 550 -1.59 4.75 -9.28
N SER A 551 -0.68 3.83 -9.52
CA SER A 551 -0.88 2.53 -8.96
C SER A 551 -0.75 2.66 -7.43
N TYR A 552 -1.77 3.21 -6.78
CA TYR A 552 -2.10 2.74 -5.44
C TYR A 552 -2.06 1.24 -5.54
N GLY A 553 -1.13 0.63 -4.80
CA GLY A 553 -0.80 -0.77 -4.92
C GLY A 553 -2.05 -1.54 -5.23
N ARG A 554 -2.05 -2.24 -6.36
CA ARG A 554 -3.20 -3.09 -6.65
C ARG A 554 -3.43 -3.85 -5.37
N PRO A 555 -4.57 -3.75 -4.72
CA PRO A 555 -4.86 -4.73 -3.71
C PRO A 555 -4.62 -6.05 -4.41
N VAL A 556 -3.92 -6.98 -3.77
CA VAL A 556 -3.83 -8.36 -4.19
C VAL A 556 -5.23 -8.94 -3.98
N THR A 557 -6.20 -8.37 -4.74
CA THR A 557 -7.56 -8.85 -4.83
C THR A 557 -7.58 -9.72 -6.05
N GLY A 558 -7.39 -10.97 -5.81
CA GLY A 558 -7.59 -12.01 -6.80
C GLY A 558 -6.31 -12.64 -7.32
N LEU A 559 -5.50 -13.17 -6.45
CA LEU A 559 -4.83 -14.43 -6.64
C LEU A 559 -5.54 -15.48 -5.81
#